data_6810b40f2adf0c5613f1c8ab4ab74b85
#
_entry.id   6810b40f2adf0c5613f1c8ab4ab74b85
#
_cell.length_a   1.000
_cell.length_b   1.000
_cell.length_c   1.000
_cell.angle_alpha   90.00
_cell.angle_beta   90.00
_cell.angle_gamma   90.00
#
_symmetry.space_group_name_H-M   'P 1'
#
loop_
_entity.id
_entity.type
_entity.pdbx_description
1 polymer ?
#
loop_
_entity_poly.entity_id
_entity_poly.type
_entity_poly.pdbx_seq_one_letter_code
_entity_poly.pdbx_strand_id
1 'polypeptide(L)'
;MQTILGANGIIGEELARELRKNYKAQIRLVGRNPQKVHPDDFLFKADLLDPESVLKALENTEISYLTVGLPYDSEIWLRDWEIVMENVIAACKNNHCKLVYFDNTYAYPQDSKIQTEETPLSSDGKKGIGKKLAAEFLLKAIANKEIEAVICRAPEFYGPGKTKGLTNSLIFENLKNGKEPKVFLKDTVLRTLIFTPDASKAMALIGNTTDAYGQTWHLPCDDNRLTYKQFIAEIGSQLGREVKYKVLPWIILKIGSFFNHNLKETQELLPRYAIDNIFESIKFKTRFPDFVVTTYSEGIKIILNDYGIK
;
A
#
# COMPACT_ATOMS: atom_id res chain seq x y z
N MET A 1 11.33 19.67 8.04
CA MET A 1 10.44 19.39 6.88
C MET A 1 10.27 17.89 6.73
N GLN A 2 9.06 17.43 6.39
CA GLN A 2 8.82 16.02 6.05
C GLN A 2 8.54 15.91 4.55
N THR A 3 9.18 14.97 3.85
CA THR A 3 9.15 14.86 2.38
C THR A 3 8.48 13.55 1.96
N ILE A 4 7.53 13.60 1.02
CA ILE A 4 6.81 12.44 0.51
C ILE A 4 7.24 12.17 -0.94
N LEU A 5 7.94 11.06 -1.14
CA LEU A 5 8.39 10.57 -2.44
C LEU A 5 7.29 9.67 -3.04
N GLY A 6 6.67 10.11 -4.14
CA GLY A 6 5.50 9.44 -4.73
C GLY A 6 4.17 10.06 -4.29
N ALA A 7 4.14 11.36 -4.08
CA ALA A 7 3.06 12.12 -3.45
C ALA A 7 1.69 12.09 -4.18
N ASN A 8 1.63 11.76 -5.48
CA ASN A 8 0.37 11.74 -6.24
C ASN A 8 -0.44 10.43 -6.06
N GLY A 9 0.10 9.46 -5.33
CA GLY A 9 -0.63 8.24 -4.96
C GLY A 9 -1.57 8.48 -3.79
N ILE A 10 -2.62 7.65 -3.67
CA ILE A 10 -3.60 7.80 -2.57
C ILE A 10 -2.93 7.78 -1.18
N ILE A 11 -1.94 6.92 -0.98
CA ILE A 11 -1.20 6.84 0.28
C ILE A 11 -0.44 8.14 0.55
N GLY A 12 0.25 8.69 -0.46
CA GLY A 12 1.00 9.95 -0.31
C GLY A 12 0.08 11.15 -0.05
N GLU A 13 -1.06 11.24 -0.73
CA GLU A 13 -2.03 12.32 -0.52
C GLU A 13 -2.65 12.25 0.90
N GLU A 14 -3.11 11.07 1.34
CA GLU A 14 -3.67 10.89 2.68
C GLU A 14 -2.62 11.12 3.78
N LEU A 15 -1.39 10.67 3.55
CA LEU A 15 -0.27 10.91 4.45
C LEU A 15 0.03 12.41 4.59
N ALA A 16 0.02 13.16 3.48
CA ALA A 16 0.23 14.61 3.52
C ALA A 16 -0.84 15.32 4.36
N ARG A 17 -2.12 14.92 4.21
CA ARG A 17 -3.23 15.45 5.02
C ARG A 17 -3.03 15.13 6.50
N GLU A 18 -2.66 13.90 6.81
CA GLU A 18 -2.47 13.43 8.18
C GLU A 18 -1.30 14.14 8.87
N LEU A 19 -0.15 14.22 8.20
CA LEU A 19 1.05 14.88 8.73
C LEU A 19 0.80 16.37 9.02
N ARG A 20 0.07 17.05 8.15
CA ARG A 20 -0.30 18.45 8.37
C ARG A 20 -1.27 18.62 9.54
N LYS A 21 -2.31 17.78 9.58
CA LYS A 21 -3.37 17.87 10.58
C LYS A 21 -2.88 17.58 11.99
N ASN A 22 -2.16 16.50 12.18
CA ASN A 22 -1.84 15.97 13.50
C ASN A 22 -0.39 16.24 13.94
N TYR A 23 0.53 16.48 12.99
CA TYR A 23 1.94 16.72 13.29
C TYR A 23 2.40 18.13 12.96
N LYS A 24 1.54 18.98 12.37
CA LYS A 24 1.84 20.37 11.95
C LYS A 24 3.11 20.48 11.10
N ALA A 25 3.43 19.43 10.35
CA ALA A 25 4.64 19.34 9.56
C ALA A 25 4.60 20.27 8.34
N GLN A 26 5.74 20.85 7.98
CA GLN A 26 5.95 21.41 6.65
C GLN A 26 6.15 20.26 5.68
N ILE A 27 5.36 20.19 4.61
CA ILE A 27 5.33 19.06 3.68
C ILE A 27 5.96 19.45 2.34
N ARG A 28 6.88 18.59 1.86
CA ARG A 28 7.35 18.61 0.48
C ARG A 28 6.79 17.39 -0.24
N LEU A 29 6.12 17.64 -1.37
CA LEU A 29 5.54 16.63 -2.24
C LEU A 29 6.43 16.43 -3.46
N VAL A 30 6.94 15.21 -3.63
CA VAL A 30 7.93 14.86 -4.66
C VAL A 30 7.36 13.85 -5.63
N GLY A 31 7.61 14.07 -6.91
CA GLY A 31 7.24 13.16 -7.99
C GLY A 31 7.56 13.75 -9.36
N ARG A 32 7.32 13.02 -10.44
CA ARG A 32 7.55 13.53 -11.80
C ARG A 32 6.67 14.71 -12.19
N ASN A 33 5.47 14.77 -11.60
CA ASN A 33 4.53 15.88 -11.77
C ASN A 33 3.72 16.07 -10.47
N PRO A 34 4.36 16.54 -9.39
CA PRO A 34 3.72 16.62 -8.07
C PRO A 34 2.59 17.65 -8.07
N GLN A 35 1.52 17.34 -7.33
CA GLN A 35 0.37 18.23 -7.15
C GLN A 35 0.23 18.58 -5.67
N LYS A 36 -0.21 19.81 -5.38
CA LYS A 36 -0.49 20.23 -4.01
C LYS A 36 -1.69 19.48 -3.42
N VAL A 37 -1.55 19.04 -2.19
CA VAL A 37 -2.63 18.55 -1.34
C VAL A 37 -3.18 19.67 -0.48
N HIS A 38 -2.29 20.59 -0.06
CA HIS A 38 -2.63 21.81 0.65
C HIS A 38 -1.91 23.02 0.00
N PRO A 39 -2.49 24.26 0.05
CA PRO A 39 -1.88 25.44 -0.56
C PRO A 39 -0.43 25.71 -0.15
N ASP A 40 -0.06 25.39 1.12
CA ASP A 40 1.28 25.63 1.67
C ASP A 40 2.28 24.51 1.38
N ASP A 41 1.90 23.46 0.63
CA ASP A 41 2.82 22.40 0.31
C ASP A 41 3.91 22.87 -0.65
N PHE A 42 5.14 22.43 -0.41
CA PHE A 42 6.25 22.60 -1.32
C PHE A 42 6.23 21.50 -2.37
N LEU A 43 6.36 21.88 -3.63
CA LEU A 43 6.44 20.93 -4.74
C LEU A 43 7.89 20.79 -5.20
N PHE A 44 8.34 19.56 -5.43
CA PHE A 44 9.63 19.30 -6.02
C PHE A 44 9.51 18.22 -7.11
N LYS A 45 9.89 18.56 -8.33
CA LYS A 45 9.88 17.62 -9.46
C LYS A 45 11.13 16.78 -9.41
N ALA A 46 10.96 15.46 -9.28
CA ALA A 46 12.07 14.50 -9.28
C ALA A 46 11.68 13.19 -9.97
N ASP A 47 12.68 12.55 -10.57
CA ASP A 47 12.63 11.15 -10.96
C ASP A 47 13.43 10.33 -9.93
N LEU A 48 12.82 9.31 -9.34
CA LEU A 48 13.48 8.49 -8.33
C LEU A 48 14.54 7.52 -8.92
N LEU A 49 14.58 7.38 -10.22
CA LEU A 49 15.64 6.65 -10.93
C LEU A 49 16.91 7.51 -11.15
N ASP A 50 16.82 8.83 -10.94
CA ASP A 50 17.94 9.74 -11.04
C ASP A 50 18.49 10.10 -9.64
N PRO A 51 19.70 9.63 -9.27
CA PRO A 51 20.25 9.82 -7.94
C PRO A 51 20.44 11.30 -7.56
N GLU A 52 20.83 12.17 -8.51
CA GLU A 52 21.00 13.60 -8.23
C GLU A 52 19.66 14.28 -7.95
N SER A 53 18.63 13.87 -8.67
CA SER A 53 17.26 14.37 -8.48
C SER A 53 16.74 14.01 -7.09
N VAL A 54 16.97 12.77 -6.63
CA VAL A 54 16.57 12.30 -5.29
C VAL A 54 17.36 13.02 -4.21
N LEU A 55 18.68 13.18 -4.39
CA LEU A 55 19.54 13.87 -3.45
C LEU A 55 19.03 15.29 -3.18
N LYS A 56 18.76 16.07 -4.23
CA LYS A 56 18.21 17.44 -4.14
C LYS A 56 16.81 17.47 -3.54
N ALA A 57 15.98 16.47 -3.86
CA ALA A 57 14.62 16.38 -3.34
C ALA A 57 14.57 16.21 -1.82
N LEU A 58 15.62 15.63 -1.21
CA LEU A 58 15.72 15.40 0.23
C LEU A 58 16.52 16.45 0.99
N GLU A 59 17.02 17.53 0.35
CA GLU A 59 17.67 18.64 1.05
C GLU A 59 16.78 19.24 2.14
N ASN A 60 17.33 19.43 3.35
CA ASN A 60 16.62 19.93 4.52
C ASN A 60 15.40 19.10 4.95
N THR A 61 15.41 17.80 4.62
CA THR A 61 14.39 16.83 5.05
C THR A 61 14.80 16.23 6.38
N GLU A 62 13.86 16.12 7.31
CA GLU A 62 14.01 15.40 8.57
C GLU A 62 13.55 13.95 8.43
N ILE A 63 12.36 13.75 7.85
CA ILE A 63 11.75 12.45 7.62
C ILE A 63 11.32 12.37 6.16
N SER A 64 11.77 11.35 5.45
CA SER A 64 11.32 11.01 4.10
C SER A 64 10.38 9.82 4.12
N TYR A 65 9.31 9.88 3.35
CA TYR A 65 8.33 8.80 3.18
C TYR A 65 8.39 8.32 1.73
N LEU A 66 8.82 7.09 1.52
CA LEU A 66 8.81 6.48 0.19
C LEU A 66 7.49 5.75 -0.04
N THR A 67 6.56 6.42 -0.75
CA THR A 67 5.22 5.91 -1.06
C THR A 67 5.00 5.70 -2.56
N VAL A 68 6.05 5.77 -3.36
CA VAL A 68 5.96 5.65 -4.81
C VAL A 68 5.38 4.29 -5.23
N GLY A 69 4.50 4.32 -6.21
CA GLY A 69 4.09 3.14 -6.98
C GLY A 69 4.73 3.19 -8.36
N LEU A 70 5.51 2.18 -8.72
CA LEU A 70 6.01 2.02 -10.09
C LEU A 70 4.87 1.59 -11.02
N PRO A 71 4.99 1.81 -12.34
CA PRO A 71 4.03 1.27 -13.30
C PRO A 71 3.81 -0.22 -13.07
N TYR A 72 2.56 -0.69 -13.20
CA TYR A 72 2.20 -2.08 -12.90
C TYR A 72 2.66 -3.03 -14.01
N ASP A 73 3.96 -3.28 -14.03
CA ASP A 73 4.67 -4.09 -15.02
C ASP A 73 5.80 -4.86 -14.32
N SER A 74 5.86 -6.16 -14.56
CA SER A 74 6.78 -7.06 -13.86
C SER A 74 8.25 -6.81 -14.19
N GLU A 75 8.56 -6.41 -15.44
CA GLU A 75 9.94 -6.10 -15.85
C GLU A 75 10.42 -4.78 -15.21
N ILE A 76 9.52 -3.79 -15.16
CA ILE A 76 9.81 -2.50 -14.51
C ILE A 76 10.05 -2.72 -13.01
N TRP A 77 9.21 -3.53 -12.34
CA TRP A 77 9.37 -3.77 -10.91
C TRP A 77 10.66 -4.51 -10.59
N LEU A 78 11.01 -5.52 -11.39
CA LEU A 78 12.24 -6.29 -11.20
C LEU A 78 13.49 -5.41 -11.40
N ARG A 79 13.47 -4.49 -12.37
CA ARG A 79 14.59 -3.63 -12.71
C ARG A 79 14.72 -2.41 -11.79
N ASP A 80 13.60 -1.73 -11.50
CA ASP A 80 13.64 -0.35 -10.99
C ASP A 80 13.52 -0.25 -9.47
N TRP A 81 12.95 -1.24 -8.77
CA TRP A 81 12.79 -1.15 -7.31
C TRP A 81 14.13 -1.09 -6.57
N GLU A 82 15.13 -1.84 -7.01
CA GLU A 82 16.46 -1.81 -6.42
C GLU A 82 17.11 -0.44 -6.62
N ILE A 83 17.08 0.10 -7.85
CA ILE A 83 17.63 1.42 -8.20
C ILE A 83 16.96 2.52 -7.37
N VAL A 84 15.63 2.53 -7.27
CA VAL A 84 14.90 3.50 -6.44
C VAL A 84 15.34 3.43 -4.99
N MET A 85 15.46 2.22 -4.43
CA MET A 85 15.85 2.05 -3.03
C MET A 85 17.28 2.51 -2.78
N GLU A 86 18.22 2.15 -3.66
CA GLU A 86 19.62 2.61 -3.59
C GLU A 86 19.71 4.14 -3.60
N ASN A 87 19.05 4.79 -4.56
CA ASN A 87 19.05 6.25 -4.66
C ASN A 87 18.46 6.92 -3.42
N VAL A 88 17.35 6.39 -2.90
CA VAL A 88 16.70 6.95 -1.71
C VAL A 88 17.58 6.77 -0.46
N ILE A 89 18.18 5.60 -0.26
CA ILE A 89 19.09 5.35 0.86
C ILE A 89 20.29 6.28 0.79
N ALA A 90 20.94 6.40 -0.39
CA ALA A 90 22.07 7.29 -0.58
C ALA A 90 21.72 8.75 -0.28
N ALA A 91 20.55 9.21 -0.75
CA ALA A 91 20.08 10.56 -0.51
C ALA A 91 19.73 10.80 0.98
N CYS A 92 19.10 9.82 1.67
CA CYS A 92 18.85 9.91 3.10
C CYS A 92 20.14 9.99 3.91
N LYS A 93 21.13 9.17 3.56
CA LYS A 93 22.45 9.16 4.21
C LYS A 93 23.14 10.52 4.06
N ASN A 94 23.18 11.07 2.86
CA ASN A 94 23.80 12.37 2.59
C ASN A 94 23.11 13.55 3.30
N ASN A 95 21.78 13.52 3.38
CA ASN A 95 20.98 14.58 3.99
C ASN A 95 20.68 14.33 5.48
N HIS A 96 21.20 13.25 6.08
CA HIS A 96 20.95 12.85 7.47
C HIS A 96 19.46 12.78 7.82
N CYS A 97 18.62 12.34 6.89
CA CYS A 97 17.17 12.21 7.12
C CYS A 97 16.76 10.75 7.36
N LYS A 98 15.69 10.57 8.12
CA LYS A 98 15.09 9.26 8.39
C LYS A 98 14.25 8.80 7.19
N LEU A 99 14.11 7.48 7.02
CA LEU A 99 13.30 6.90 5.96
C LEU A 99 12.15 6.04 6.50
N VAL A 100 10.94 6.34 6.07
CA VAL A 100 9.74 5.50 6.25
C VAL A 100 9.37 4.91 4.89
N TYR A 101 9.55 3.61 4.70
CA TYR A 101 9.26 2.93 3.45
C TYR A 101 7.90 2.25 3.50
N PHE A 102 7.00 2.64 2.61
CA PHE A 102 5.71 1.98 2.42
C PHE A 102 5.86 0.77 1.51
N ASP A 103 5.70 -0.41 2.07
CA ASP A 103 5.85 -1.68 1.39
C ASP A 103 4.53 -2.45 1.30
N ASN A 104 4.51 -3.52 0.53
CA ASN A 104 3.39 -4.42 0.39
C ASN A 104 3.81 -5.89 0.58
N THR A 105 2.87 -6.82 0.44
CA THR A 105 3.10 -8.24 0.67
C THR A 105 3.57 -9.02 -0.56
N TYR A 106 3.95 -8.37 -1.68
CA TYR A 106 4.38 -9.09 -2.89
C TYR A 106 5.59 -9.99 -2.67
N ALA A 107 6.51 -9.59 -1.78
CA ALA A 107 7.69 -10.37 -1.44
C ALA A 107 7.41 -11.60 -0.55
N TYR A 108 6.23 -11.70 0.05
CA TYR A 108 5.85 -12.84 0.88
C TYR A 108 5.47 -14.07 0.04
N PRO A 109 5.63 -15.30 0.59
CA PRO A 109 5.18 -16.51 -0.08
C PRO A 109 3.68 -16.49 -0.34
N GLN A 110 3.26 -17.21 -1.38
CA GLN A 110 1.86 -17.35 -1.75
C GLN A 110 1.28 -18.65 -1.18
N ASP A 111 1.27 -18.74 0.14
CA ASP A 111 0.70 -19.87 0.89
C ASP A 111 -0.40 -19.38 1.83
N SER A 112 -1.06 -20.31 2.54
CA SER A 112 -2.14 -20.00 3.49
C SER A 112 -1.66 -19.74 4.91
N LYS A 113 -0.34 -19.62 5.13
CA LYS A 113 0.19 -19.31 6.45
C LYS A 113 -0.09 -17.86 6.81
N ILE A 114 -0.27 -17.64 8.10
CA ILE A 114 -0.45 -16.30 8.62
C ILE A 114 0.84 -15.50 8.41
N GLN A 115 0.71 -14.35 7.76
CA GLN A 115 1.82 -13.43 7.51
C GLN A 115 2.04 -12.56 8.75
N THR A 116 3.27 -12.54 9.22
CA THR A 116 3.77 -11.69 10.31
C THR A 116 5.01 -10.94 9.84
N GLU A 117 5.53 -10.03 10.65
CA GLU A 117 6.77 -9.30 10.33
C GLU A 117 7.98 -10.24 10.18
N GLU A 118 7.91 -11.43 10.78
CA GLU A 118 8.95 -12.49 10.71
C GLU A 118 8.81 -13.40 9.48
N THR A 119 7.75 -13.22 8.68
CA THR A 119 7.54 -14.04 7.48
C THR A 119 8.69 -13.84 6.49
N PRO A 120 9.36 -14.92 6.04
CA PRO A 120 10.47 -14.81 5.10
C PRO A 120 10.05 -14.19 3.76
N LEU A 121 10.94 -13.40 3.17
CA LEU A 121 10.75 -12.84 1.83
C LEU A 121 11.17 -13.89 0.78
N SER A 122 10.20 -14.62 0.23
CA SER A 122 10.45 -15.80 -0.64
C SER A 122 9.52 -15.86 -1.86
N SER A 123 9.16 -14.70 -2.44
CA SER A 123 8.36 -14.69 -3.68
C SER A 123 9.18 -15.16 -4.88
N ASP A 124 8.54 -15.92 -5.77
CA ASP A 124 9.12 -16.43 -7.03
C ASP A 124 8.73 -15.56 -8.25
N GLY A 125 7.75 -14.66 -8.09
CA GLY A 125 7.30 -13.78 -9.16
C GLY A 125 8.20 -12.54 -9.32
N LYS A 126 8.30 -11.99 -10.52
CA LYS A 126 9.18 -10.84 -10.83
C LYS A 126 8.88 -9.61 -9.97
N LYS A 127 7.60 -9.28 -9.76
CA LYS A 127 7.22 -8.16 -8.88
C LYS A 127 7.58 -8.44 -7.43
N GLY A 128 7.36 -9.67 -6.98
CA GLY A 128 7.76 -10.10 -5.65
C GLY A 128 9.26 -10.08 -5.44
N ILE A 129 10.05 -10.52 -6.44
CA ILE A 129 11.53 -10.46 -6.40
C ILE A 129 11.99 -9.00 -6.33
N GLY A 130 11.48 -8.09 -7.17
CA GLY A 130 11.85 -6.67 -7.11
C GLY A 130 11.55 -6.04 -5.74
N LYS A 131 10.39 -6.35 -5.14
CA LYS A 131 10.04 -5.88 -3.78
C LYS A 131 10.91 -6.51 -2.69
N LYS A 132 11.26 -7.79 -2.84
CA LYS A 132 12.19 -8.48 -1.94
C LYS A 132 13.56 -7.81 -1.95
N LEU A 133 14.16 -7.61 -3.13
CA LEU A 133 15.47 -6.97 -3.27
C LEU A 133 15.48 -5.58 -2.63
N ALA A 134 14.48 -4.74 -2.90
CA ALA A 134 14.36 -3.42 -2.30
C ALA A 134 14.26 -3.49 -0.76
N ALA A 135 13.46 -4.42 -0.22
CA ALA A 135 13.31 -4.57 1.22
C ALA A 135 14.59 -5.12 1.89
N GLU A 136 15.25 -6.12 1.28
CA GLU A 136 16.50 -6.68 1.79
C GLU A 136 17.64 -5.65 1.77
N PHE A 137 17.71 -4.83 0.71
CA PHE A 137 18.68 -3.75 0.61
C PHE A 137 18.50 -2.73 1.74
N LEU A 138 17.25 -2.32 2.02
CA LEU A 138 16.95 -1.42 3.12
C LEU A 138 17.23 -2.05 4.49
N LEU A 139 16.86 -3.32 4.71
CA LEU A 139 17.13 -4.04 5.97
C LEU A 139 18.65 -4.16 6.22
N LYS A 140 19.45 -4.35 5.19
CA LYS A 140 20.91 -4.37 5.28
C LYS A 140 21.46 -3.00 5.69
N ALA A 141 20.97 -1.91 5.10
CA ALA A 141 21.38 -0.55 5.47
C ALA A 141 21.01 -0.21 6.92
N ILE A 142 19.83 -0.67 7.39
CA ILE A 142 19.41 -0.56 8.81
C ILE A 142 20.36 -1.34 9.72
N ALA A 143 20.64 -2.61 9.41
CA ALA A 143 21.50 -3.48 10.22
C ALA A 143 22.93 -2.93 10.33
N ASN A 144 23.45 -2.34 9.25
CA ASN A 144 24.75 -1.67 9.21
C ASN A 144 24.76 -0.28 9.88
N LYS A 145 23.59 0.21 10.35
CA LYS A 145 23.43 1.56 10.93
C LYS A 145 23.81 2.69 9.96
N GLU A 146 23.60 2.47 8.67
CA GLU A 146 23.89 3.47 7.63
C GLU A 146 22.85 4.58 7.60
N ILE A 147 21.58 4.24 7.90
CA ILE A 147 20.45 5.16 8.01
C ILE A 147 19.51 4.74 9.15
N GLU A 148 18.75 5.70 9.67
CA GLU A 148 17.58 5.41 10.49
C GLU A 148 16.37 5.19 9.55
N ALA A 149 15.90 3.95 9.46
CA ALA A 149 14.77 3.64 8.60
C ALA A 149 13.80 2.64 9.23
N VAL A 150 12.59 2.59 8.67
CA VAL A 150 11.52 1.68 9.06
C VAL A 150 10.73 1.22 7.84
N ILE A 151 10.31 -0.05 7.82
CA ILE A 151 9.44 -0.61 6.80
C ILE A 151 8.01 -0.67 7.33
N CYS A 152 7.07 -0.01 6.66
CA CYS A 152 5.65 -0.05 6.91
C CYS A 152 4.99 -0.94 5.85
N ARG A 153 4.68 -2.20 6.18
CA ARG A 153 4.12 -3.17 5.23
C ARG A 153 2.62 -3.28 5.35
N ALA A 154 1.95 -3.30 4.21
CA ALA A 154 0.50 -3.34 4.10
C ALA A 154 0.03 -4.51 3.21
N PRO A 155 -1.11 -5.16 3.53
CA PRO A 155 -1.77 -6.12 2.65
C PRO A 155 -2.49 -5.41 1.48
N GLU A 156 -3.46 -6.08 0.86
CA GLU A 156 -4.29 -5.53 -0.20
C GLU A 156 -5.11 -4.33 0.28
N PHE A 157 -5.25 -3.31 -0.57
CA PHE A 157 -5.90 -2.04 -0.22
C PHE A 157 -7.38 -2.02 -0.58
N TYR A 158 -8.16 -1.36 0.26
CA TYR A 158 -9.46 -0.82 -0.09
C TYR A 158 -9.60 0.57 0.55
N GLY A 159 -10.41 1.44 -0.03
CA GLY A 159 -10.56 2.80 0.52
C GLY A 159 -11.26 3.76 -0.42
N PRO A 160 -11.54 4.98 0.05
CA PRO A 160 -12.17 6.04 -0.74
C PRO A 160 -11.20 6.69 -1.75
N GLY A 161 -11.70 7.67 -2.47
CA GLY A 161 -10.93 8.54 -3.35
C GLY A 161 -10.32 7.80 -4.53
N LYS A 162 -9.02 8.02 -4.76
CA LYS A 162 -8.28 7.46 -5.89
C LYS A 162 -7.67 6.08 -5.61
N THR A 163 -8.18 5.34 -4.63
CA THR A 163 -7.65 4.02 -4.27
C THR A 163 -7.73 3.05 -5.45
N LYS A 164 -6.56 2.62 -5.95
CA LYS A 164 -6.41 1.71 -7.08
C LYS A 164 -6.14 0.26 -6.65
N GLY A 165 -6.85 -0.23 -5.64
CA GLY A 165 -6.81 -1.64 -5.24
C GLY A 165 -7.67 -2.51 -6.16
N LEU A 166 -7.40 -3.81 -6.21
CA LEU A 166 -8.25 -4.76 -6.95
C LEU A 166 -9.67 -4.78 -6.37
N THR A 167 -9.81 -4.73 -5.05
CA THR A 167 -11.11 -4.64 -4.37
C THR A 167 -11.91 -3.41 -4.84
N ASN A 168 -11.27 -2.23 -4.94
CA ASN A 168 -11.95 -1.04 -5.46
C ASN A 168 -12.37 -1.23 -6.93
N SER A 169 -11.44 -1.65 -7.79
CA SER A 169 -11.68 -1.76 -9.22
C SER A 169 -12.70 -2.84 -9.59
N LEU A 170 -12.71 -3.96 -8.87
CA LEU A 170 -13.60 -5.08 -9.17
C LEU A 170 -14.97 -4.98 -8.48
N ILE A 171 -15.05 -4.32 -7.35
CA ILE A 171 -16.29 -4.23 -6.57
C ILE A 171 -16.89 -2.82 -6.67
N PHE A 172 -16.26 -1.82 -6.09
CA PHE A 172 -16.85 -0.48 -5.94
C PHE A 172 -16.98 0.27 -7.27
N GLU A 173 -15.98 0.23 -8.15
CA GLU A 173 -16.08 0.87 -9.48
C GLU A 173 -17.15 0.20 -10.35
N ASN A 174 -17.30 -1.13 -10.27
CA ASN A 174 -18.37 -1.81 -10.97
C ASN A 174 -19.75 -1.38 -10.44
N LEU A 175 -19.94 -1.34 -9.12
CA LEU A 175 -21.19 -0.87 -8.50
C LEU A 175 -21.51 0.58 -8.89
N LYS A 176 -20.53 1.48 -8.82
CA LYS A 176 -20.66 2.88 -9.24
C LYS A 176 -21.15 3.01 -10.69
N ASN A 177 -20.69 2.12 -11.56
CA ASN A 177 -21.04 2.10 -12.98
C ASN A 177 -22.28 1.24 -13.28
N GLY A 178 -23.07 0.83 -12.27
CA GLY A 178 -24.26 -0.02 -12.45
C GLY A 178 -23.95 -1.43 -12.97
N LYS A 179 -22.70 -1.91 -12.78
CA LYS A 179 -22.28 -3.25 -13.20
C LYS A 179 -22.19 -4.20 -12.02
N GLU A 180 -22.30 -5.49 -12.29
CA GLU A 180 -22.09 -6.51 -11.26
C GLU A 180 -20.63 -6.52 -10.78
N PRO A 181 -20.37 -6.50 -9.46
CA PRO A 181 -19.06 -6.77 -8.89
C PRO A 181 -18.45 -8.08 -9.38
N LYS A 182 -17.13 -8.14 -9.35
CA LYS A 182 -16.39 -9.34 -9.71
C LYS A 182 -15.40 -9.69 -8.61
N VAL A 183 -15.17 -10.97 -8.39
CA VAL A 183 -14.13 -11.48 -7.50
C VAL A 183 -13.30 -12.54 -8.23
N PHE A 184 -12.04 -12.69 -7.85
CA PHE A 184 -11.16 -13.68 -8.48
C PHE A 184 -11.22 -15.01 -7.76
N LEU A 185 -11.27 -16.09 -8.51
CA LEU A 185 -11.10 -17.51 -8.18
C LEU A 185 -12.04 -18.04 -7.11
N LYS A 186 -12.02 -17.51 -5.88
CA LYS A 186 -12.86 -17.94 -4.76
C LYS A 186 -13.33 -16.74 -3.95
N ASP A 187 -14.58 -16.78 -3.58
CA ASP A 187 -15.24 -15.80 -2.72
C ASP A 187 -15.37 -16.25 -1.26
N THR A 188 -14.93 -17.49 -0.96
CA THR A 188 -15.10 -18.16 0.34
C THR A 188 -13.80 -18.24 1.15
N VAL A 189 -12.69 -17.71 0.64
CA VAL A 189 -11.41 -17.64 1.34
C VAL A 189 -11.29 -16.32 2.10
N LEU A 190 -10.66 -16.35 3.27
CA LEU A 190 -10.44 -15.17 4.10
C LEU A 190 -9.43 -14.21 3.46
N ARG A 191 -9.72 -12.92 3.57
CA ARG A 191 -8.85 -11.84 3.07
C ARG A 191 -8.58 -10.83 4.18
N THR A 192 -7.34 -10.39 4.29
CA THR A 192 -7.02 -9.19 5.05
C THR A 192 -6.84 -8.03 4.10
N LEU A 193 -7.67 -7.01 4.27
CA LEU A 193 -7.61 -5.76 3.51
C LEU A 193 -7.28 -4.62 4.47
N ILE A 194 -6.47 -3.65 4.01
CA ILE A 194 -6.18 -2.44 4.77
C ILE A 194 -6.95 -1.24 4.22
N PHE A 195 -7.56 -0.47 5.10
CA PHE A 195 -8.19 0.80 4.74
C PHE A 195 -7.12 1.87 4.48
N THR A 196 -7.08 2.47 3.29
CA THR A 196 -5.98 3.35 2.88
C THR A 196 -5.76 4.56 3.77
N PRO A 197 -6.79 5.23 4.34
CA PRO A 197 -6.59 6.28 5.34
C PRO A 197 -5.89 5.78 6.62
N ASP A 198 -6.20 4.56 7.10
CA ASP A 198 -5.56 4.00 8.28
C ASP A 198 -4.09 3.66 8.01
N ALA A 199 -3.78 3.15 6.82
CA ALA A 199 -2.39 2.93 6.40
C ALA A 199 -1.57 4.23 6.49
N SER A 200 -2.11 5.34 5.98
CA SER A 200 -1.45 6.64 6.00
C SER A 200 -1.32 7.22 7.41
N LYS A 201 -2.36 7.09 8.25
CA LYS A 201 -2.30 7.48 9.67
C LYS A 201 -1.25 6.69 10.45
N ALA A 202 -1.21 5.37 10.25
CA ALA A 202 -0.23 4.50 10.91
C ALA A 202 1.19 4.82 10.47
N MET A 203 1.42 5.11 9.18
CA MET A 203 2.72 5.57 8.70
C MET A 203 3.15 6.89 9.31
N ALA A 204 2.25 7.87 9.41
CA ALA A 204 2.53 9.15 10.06
C ALA A 204 2.90 8.95 11.53
N LEU A 205 2.18 8.08 12.25
CA LEU A 205 2.45 7.74 13.65
C LEU A 205 3.83 7.08 13.80
N ILE A 206 4.12 6.03 13.01
CA ILE A 206 5.41 5.33 13.03
C ILE A 206 6.55 6.30 12.72
N GLY A 207 6.43 7.09 11.66
CA GLY A 207 7.48 8.01 11.23
C GLY A 207 7.82 9.09 12.26
N ASN A 208 6.85 9.49 13.10
CA ASN A 208 7.05 10.48 14.17
C ASN A 208 7.28 9.82 15.55
N THR A 209 7.53 8.50 15.61
CA THR A 209 7.83 7.76 16.84
C THR A 209 9.28 7.28 16.79
N THR A 210 10.15 7.83 17.63
CA THR A 210 11.60 7.62 17.56
C THR A 210 12.01 6.16 17.75
N ASP A 211 11.39 5.44 18.67
CA ASP A 211 11.69 4.03 18.97
C ASP A 211 11.01 3.03 18.01
N ALA A 212 10.29 3.52 16.99
CA ALA A 212 9.69 2.68 15.97
C ALA A 212 10.64 2.32 14.81
N TYR A 213 11.79 3.00 14.71
CA TYR A 213 12.77 2.77 13.66
C TYR A 213 13.59 1.48 13.86
N GLY A 214 14.32 1.06 12.82
CA GLY A 214 15.18 -0.13 12.87
C GLY A 214 14.46 -1.46 12.64
N GLN A 215 13.21 -1.47 12.21
CA GLN A 215 12.40 -2.68 12.14
C GLN A 215 11.30 -2.60 11.05
N THR A 216 10.61 -3.72 10.87
CA THR A 216 9.39 -3.80 10.03
C THR A 216 8.15 -3.75 10.93
N TRP A 217 7.14 -3.01 10.49
CA TRP A 217 5.79 -2.98 11.05
C TRP A 217 4.78 -3.44 10.02
N HIS A 218 3.93 -4.37 10.41
CA HIS A 218 2.68 -4.60 9.71
C HIS A 218 1.69 -3.50 10.07
N LEU A 219 1.20 -2.77 9.07
CA LEU A 219 0.22 -1.71 9.29
C LEU A 219 -1.14 -2.29 9.75
N PRO A 220 -1.88 -1.58 10.62
CA PRO A 220 -3.04 -2.13 11.30
C PRO A 220 -4.22 -2.39 10.36
N CYS A 221 -4.81 -3.57 10.52
CA CYS A 221 -6.01 -4.00 9.80
C CYS A 221 -7.09 -4.44 10.78
N ASP A 222 -8.35 -4.44 10.33
CA ASP A 222 -9.45 -5.05 11.08
C ASP A 222 -9.21 -6.55 11.28
N ASP A 223 -9.35 -7.03 12.50
CA ASP A 223 -9.18 -8.45 12.83
C ASP A 223 -10.40 -9.31 12.43
N ASN A 224 -11.53 -8.70 12.18
CA ASN A 224 -12.73 -9.37 11.67
C ASN A 224 -12.59 -9.64 10.16
N ARG A 225 -11.64 -10.49 9.80
CA ARG A 225 -11.33 -10.81 8.40
C ARG A 225 -12.53 -11.41 7.70
N LEU A 226 -12.87 -10.87 6.52
CA LEU A 226 -14.00 -11.29 5.73
C LEU A 226 -13.56 -12.08 4.50
N THR A 227 -14.41 -13.01 4.07
CA THR A 227 -14.38 -13.51 2.70
C THR A 227 -15.01 -12.47 1.78
N TYR A 228 -14.75 -12.53 0.47
CA TYR A 228 -15.42 -11.61 -0.47
C TYR A 228 -16.94 -11.80 -0.50
N LYS A 229 -17.43 -13.03 -0.25
CA LYS A 229 -18.86 -13.30 -0.09
C LYS A 229 -19.44 -12.46 1.07
N GLN A 230 -18.78 -12.47 2.23
CA GLN A 230 -19.20 -11.69 3.39
C GLN A 230 -19.05 -10.18 3.17
N PHE A 231 -17.95 -9.75 2.53
CA PHE A 231 -17.69 -8.36 2.22
C PHE A 231 -18.78 -7.78 1.29
N ILE A 232 -19.18 -8.52 0.25
CA ILE A 232 -20.25 -8.10 -0.66
C ILE A 232 -21.62 -8.16 0.02
N ALA A 233 -21.86 -9.13 0.90
CA ALA A 233 -23.09 -9.18 1.70
C ALA A 233 -23.21 -7.96 2.62
N GLU A 234 -22.10 -7.51 3.24
CA GLU A 234 -22.06 -6.27 4.04
C GLU A 234 -22.40 -5.04 3.19
N ILE A 235 -21.86 -4.94 1.96
CA ILE A 235 -22.23 -3.87 1.02
C ILE A 235 -23.75 -3.93 0.75
N GLY A 236 -24.29 -5.11 0.49
CA GLY A 236 -25.72 -5.31 0.25
C GLY A 236 -26.59 -4.89 1.43
N SER A 237 -26.16 -5.24 2.64
CA SER A 237 -26.83 -4.82 3.88
C SER A 237 -26.92 -3.30 4.00
N GLN A 238 -25.84 -2.58 3.70
CA GLN A 238 -25.80 -1.11 3.77
C GLN A 238 -26.60 -0.44 2.65
N LEU A 239 -26.74 -1.10 1.49
CA LEU A 239 -27.57 -0.63 0.37
C LEU A 239 -29.03 -1.04 0.49
N GLY A 240 -29.42 -1.83 1.51
CA GLY A 240 -30.77 -2.34 1.68
C GLY A 240 -31.24 -3.28 0.55
N ARG A 241 -30.31 -3.91 -0.17
CA ARG A 241 -30.60 -4.82 -1.29
C ARG A 241 -29.52 -5.89 -1.46
N GLU A 242 -29.88 -7.01 -2.04
CA GLU A 242 -28.91 -8.02 -2.43
C GLU A 242 -27.99 -7.49 -3.56
N VAL A 243 -26.69 -7.67 -3.41
CA VAL A 243 -25.70 -7.34 -4.44
C VAL A 243 -25.27 -8.62 -5.14
N LYS A 244 -25.75 -8.82 -6.36
CA LYS A 244 -25.29 -9.91 -7.23
C LYS A 244 -23.87 -9.63 -7.71
N TYR A 245 -23.04 -10.68 -7.83
CA TYR A 245 -21.66 -10.61 -8.27
C TYR A 245 -21.23 -11.86 -9.03
N LYS A 246 -20.07 -11.81 -9.68
CA LYS A 246 -19.51 -12.93 -10.44
C LYS A 246 -18.16 -13.35 -9.88
N VAL A 247 -17.98 -14.65 -9.67
CA VAL A 247 -16.65 -15.24 -9.41
C VAL A 247 -16.01 -15.59 -10.75
N LEU A 248 -14.85 -15.01 -11.04
CA LEU A 248 -14.11 -15.23 -12.28
C LEU A 248 -13.15 -16.41 -12.10
N PRO A 249 -13.40 -17.56 -12.76
CA PRO A 249 -12.52 -18.72 -12.66
C PRO A 249 -11.21 -18.49 -13.40
N TRP A 250 -10.19 -19.27 -13.04
CA TRP A 250 -8.83 -19.19 -13.59
C TRP A 250 -8.79 -19.15 -15.12
N ILE A 251 -9.61 -19.99 -15.78
CA ILE A 251 -9.62 -20.05 -17.24
C ILE A 251 -9.99 -18.71 -17.90
N ILE A 252 -10.99 -18.01 -17.35
CA ILE A 252 -11.39 -16.68 -17.86
C ILE A 252 -10.29 -15.65 -17.64
N LEU A 253 -9.65 -15.68 -16.48
CA LEU A 253 -8.55 -14.75 -16.16
C LEU A 253 -7.32 -15.01 -17.06
N LYS A 254 -7.02 -16.28 -17.33
CA LYS A 254 -5.94 -16.69 -18.24
C LYS A 254 -6.21 -16.27 -19.68
N ILE A 255 -7.42 -16.50 -20.20
CA ILE A 255 -7.79 -16.05 -21.56
C ILE A 255 -7.76 -14.51 -21.64
N GLY A 256 -8.33 -13.81 -20.65
CA GLY A 256 -8.34 -12.35 -20.60
C GLY A 256 -6.94 -11.74 -20.59
N SER A 257 -5.95 -12.44 -20.01
CA SER A 257 -4.56 -11.96 -19.94
C SER A 257 -3.87 -11.83 -21.30
N PHE A 258 -4.35 -12.52 -22.34
CA PHE A 258 -3.83 -12.35 -23.71
C PHE A 258 -4.25 -11.03 -24.33
N PHE A 259 -5.34 -10.42 -23.87
CA PHE A 259 -5.91 -9.20 -24.43
C PHE A 259 -5.79 -7.98 -23.51
N ASN A 260 -5.42 -8.17 -22.25
CA ASN A 260 -5.35 -7.10 -21.27
C ASN A 260 -4.05 -7.19 -20.47
N HIS A 261 -3.19 -6.18 -20.65
CA HIS A 261 -1.88 -6.11 -19.99
C HIS A 261 -1.99 -6.14 -18.46
N ASN A 262 -2.90 -5.36 -17.88
CA ASN A 262 -3.07 -5.35 -16.42
C ASN A 262 -3.49 -6.72 -15.88
N LEU A 263 -4.34 -7.43 -16.60
CA LEU A 263 -4.74 -8.78 -16.22
C LEU A 263 -3.59 -9.79 -16.41
N LYS A 264 -2.74 -9.60 -17.42
CA LYS A 264 -1.50 -10.36 -17.57
C LYS A 264 -0.58 -10.15 -16.37
N GLU A 265 -0.36 -8.92 -15.98
CA GLU A 265 0.44 -8.56 -14.84
C GLU A 265 -0.14 -9.03 -13.50
N THR A 266 -1.46 -9.17 -13.40
CA THR A 266 -2.13 -9.69 -12.19
C THR A 266 -1.95 -11.20 -12.02
N GLN A 267 -1.57 -11.96 -13.09
CA GLN A 267 -1.43 -13.42 -13.02
C GLN A 267 -0.52 -13.88 -11.88
N GLU A 268 0.54 -13.12 -11.60
CA GLU A 268 1.47 -13.41 -10.50
C GLU A 268 0.78 -13.47 -9.13
N LEU A 269 -0.27 -12.69 -8.92
CA LEU A 269 -0.98 -12.63 -7.64
C LEU A 269 -2.17 -13.59 -7.53
N LEU A 270 -2.63 -14.16 -8.64
CA LEU A 270 -3.85 -14.96 -8.66
C LEU A 270 -3.86 -16.12 -7.65
N PRO A 271 -2.76 -16.85 -7.41
CA PRO A 271 -2.77 -17.93 -6.43
C PRO A 271 -3.27 -17.51 -5.04
N ARG A 272 -3.01 -16.26 -4.63
CA ARG A 272 -3.47 -15.70 -3.34
C ARG A 272 -4.99 -15.58 -3.23
N TYR A 273 -5.71 -15.57 -4.37
CA TYR A 273 -7.17 -15.50 -4.39
C TYR A 273 -7.84 -16.87 -4.33
N ALA A 274 -7.06 -17.95 -4.32
CA ALA A 274 -7.54 -19.32 -4.19
C ALA A 274 -7.43 -19.89 -2.77
N ILE A 275 -6.73 -19.19 -1.87
CA ILE A 275 -6.40 -19.62 -0.50
C ILE A 275 -6.65 -18.46 0.48
N ASP A 276 -6.72 -18.77 1.77
CA ASP A 276 -6.75 -17.74 2.81
C ASP A 276 -5.48 -16.89 2.72
N ASN A 277 -5.66 -15.57 2.81
CA ASN A 277 -4.56 -14.61 2.84
C ASN A 277 -4.69 -13.75 4.09
N ILE A 278 -4.08 -14.21 5.18
CA ILE A 278 -4.18 -13.64 6.51
C ILE A 278 -2.89 -12.89 6.83
N PHE A 279 -3.05 -11.60 7.08
CA PHE A 279 -1.97 -10.70 7.48
C PHE A 279 -2.25 -10.20 8.90
N GLU A 280 -1.32 -10.42 9.82
CA GLU A 280 -1.44 -9.99 11.21
C GLU A 280 -0.74 -8.66 11.48
N SER A 281 -1.33 -7.85 12.34
CA SER A 281 -0.77 -6.58 12.78
C SER A 281 -0.80 -6.42 14.32
N ILE A 282 -0.67 -7.53 15.03
CA ILE A 282 -0.69 -7.59 16.51
C ILE A 282 0.44 -6.73 17.09
N LYS A 283 1.63 -6.80 16.54
CA LYS A 283 2.79 -6.00 16.96
C LYS A 283 2.48 -4.51 16.99
N PHE A 284 1.88 -3.99 15.91
CA PHE A 284 1.48 -2.59 15.82
C PHE A 284 0.42 -2.24 16.89
N LYS A 285 -0.63 -3.03 16.98
CA LYS A 285 -1.74 -2.80 17.93
C LYS A 285 -1.30 -2.86 19.39
N THR A 286 -0.35 -3.74 19.70
CA THR A 286 0.24 -3.82 21.05
C THR A 286 1.06 -2.58 21.37
N ARG A 287 1.85 -2.06 20.42
CA ARG A 287 2.68 -0.87 20.61
C ARG A 287 1.87 0.42 20.63
N PHE A 288 0.79 0.47 19.87
CA PHE A 288 -0.07 1.64 19.69
C PHE A 288 -1.54 1.32 20.02
N PRO A 289 -1.86 1.03 21.29
CA PRO A 289 -3.20 0.56 21.68
C PRO A 289 -4.31 1.59 21.46
N ASP A 290 -3.97 2.88 21.43
CA ASP A 290 -4.92 3.97 21.19
C ASP A 290 -5.23 4.20 19.70
N PHE A 291 -4.56 3.49 18.79
CA PHE A 291 -4.84 3.60 17.36
C PHE A 291 -6.15 2.89 17.02
N VAL A 292 -7.14 3.67 16.60
CA VAL A 292 -8.44 3.13 16.19
C VAL A 292 -8.38 2.68 14.74
N VAL A 293 -8.57 1.38 14.53
CA VAL A 293 -8.64 0.77 13.19
C VAL A 293 -10.07 0.86 12.67
N THR A 294 -10.24 1.36 11.45
CA THR A 294 -11.53 1.41 10.77
C THR A 294 -12.01 -0.01 10.46
N THR A 295 -13.22 -0.38 10.92
CA THR A 295 -13.82 -1.67 10.62
C THR A 295 -14.22 -1.78 9.14
N TYR A 296 -14.37 -3.02 8.62
CA TYR A 296 -14.85 -3.21 7.25
C TYR A 296 -16.20 -2.55 7.01
N SER A 297 -17.12 -2.62 7.97
CA SER A 297 -18.44 -1.98 7.87
C SER A 297 -18.34 -0.46 7.73
N GLU A 298 -17.52 0.19 8.57
CA GLU A 298 -17.26 1.63 8.50
C GLU A 298 -16.57 2.02 7.20
N GLY A 299 -15.52 1.29 6.80
CA GLY A 299 -14.78 1.54 5.55
C GLY A 299 -15.66 1.41 4.31
N ILE A 300 -16.51 0.38 4.26
CA ILE A 300 -17.52 0.20 3.19
C ILE A 300 -18.46 1.41 3.14
N LYS A 301 -19.00 1.82 4.28
CA LYS A 301 -19.91 2.99 4.37
C LYS A 301 -19.25 4.26 3.83
N ILE A 302 -17.99 4.50 4.20
CA ILE A 302 -17.24 5.67 3.72
C ILE A 302 -17.09 5.62 2.19
N ILE A 303 -16.73 4.45 1.62
CA ILE A 303 -16.54 4.29 0.18
C ILE A 303 -17.86 4.44 -0.58
N LEU A 304 -18.95 3.83 -0.11
CA LEU A 304 -20.27 3.97 -0.74
C LEU A 304 -20.69 5.43 -0.81
N ASN A 305 -20.50 6.20 0.27
CA ASN A 305 -20.80 7.63 0.30
C ASN A 305 -19.89 8.42 -0.67
N ASP A 306 -18.58 8.17 -0.66
CA ASP A 306 -17.60 8.84 -1.52
C ASP A 306 -17.87 8.59 -3.02
N TYR A 307 -18.30 7.39 -3.37
CA TYR A 307 -18.62 7.01 -4.75
C TYR A 307 -20.05 7.39 -5.16
N GLY A 308 -20.89 7.84 -4.22
CA GLY A 308 -22.31 8.15 -4.45
C GLY A 308 -23.15 6.91 -4.81
N ILE A 309 -22.76 5.75 -4.31
CA ILE A 309 -23.50 4.49 -4.52
C ILE A 309 -24.64 4.41 -3.51
N LYS A 310 -25.86 4.22 -4.03
CA LYS A 310 -27.12 4.14 -3.25
C LYS A 310 -27.84 2.82 -3.48
#